data_99c3b2f03c2b4cdf148740abb7eeb5e4
#
_entry.id   99c3b2f03c2b4cdf148740abb7eeb5e4
#
_cell.length_a   1.000
_cell.length_b   1.000
_cell.length_c   1.000
_cell.angle_alpha   90.00
_cell.angle_beta   90.00
_cell.angle_gamma   90.00
#
_symmetry.space_group_name_H-M   'P 1'
#
loop_
_entity.id
_entity.type
_entity.pdbx_description
1 polymer ?
#
loop_
_entity_poly.entity_id
_entity_poly.type
_entity_poly.pdbx_seq_one_letter_code
_entity_poly.pdbx_strand_id
1 'polypeptide(L)'
;MWELLLNGDAGEDKVAHTVTTAWALWHNRNEVRYGGVRKSGQQISSWASDYLREYRAAVAQFAPGVPVPRQVISWSPPQNGHFKINVDGAVFSEHKAVGVRVVIRDDKGRLEATLCRKITAPMGAVEAEAKAFEAGLLFAKGVVVWDVILEGDSLVVYNALCNISPPLLQ
;
A
#
# COMPACT_ATOMS: atom_id res chain seq x y z
N MET A 1 23.83 -12.02 -9.02
CA MET A 1 23.87 -10.64 -8.44
C MET A 1 23.14 -10.55 -7.10
N TRP A 2 21.97 -11.16 -6.93
CA TRP A 2 21.26 -11.16 -5.63
C TRP A 2 21.94 -12.00 -4.55
N GLU A 3 22.57 -13.11 -4.88
CA GLU A 3 23.30 -13.97 -3.92
C GLU A 3 24.50 -13.28 -3.24
N LEU A 4 25.13 -12.30 -3.90
CA LEU A 4 26.22 -11.51 -3.34
C LEU A 4 25.74 -10.45 -2.33
N LEU A 5 24.46 -10.10 -2.33
CA LEU A 5 23.87 -9.12 -1.42
C LEU A 5 23.34 -9.76 -0.12
N LEU A 6 23.10 -11.07 -0.11
CA LEU A 6 22.38 -11.76 0.97
C LEU A 6 23.30 -12.54 1.95
N ASN A 7 24.61 -12.60 1.72
CA ASN A 7 25.53 -13.37 2.56
C ASN A 7 26.10 -12.54 3.71
N GLY A 8 25.61 -12.78 4.93
CA GLY A 8 26.14 -12.30 6.22
C GLY A 8 25.47 -11.04 6.79
N ASP A 9 25.75 -10.69 8.05
CA ASP A 9 25.22 -9.51 8.76
C ASP A 9 25.46 -8.18 8.00
N ALA A 10 26.58 -8.09 7.26
CA ALA A 10 26.84 -7.00 6.32
C ALA A 10 25.92 -7.02 5.10
N GLY A 11 25.19 -8.13 4.83
CA GLY A 11 24.27 -8.29 3.72
C GLY A 11 22.95 -7.56 3.96
N GLU A 12 22.39 -7.65 5.16
CA GLU A 12 21.11 -6.97 5.49
C GLU A 12 21.23 -5.46 5.39
N ASP A 13 22.34 -4.89 5.86
CA ASP A 13 22.63 -3.46 5.75
C ASP A 13 22.77 -3.00 4.30
N LYS A 14 23.42 -3.79 3.47
CA LYS A 14 23.55 -3.50 2.04
C LYS A 14 22.21 -3.61 1.31
N VAL A 15 21.41 -4.61 1.64
CA VAL A 15 20.06 -4.77 1.06
C VAL A 15 19.18 -3.60 1.45
N ALA A 16 19.13 -3.25 2.74
CA ALA A 16 18.33 -2.12 3.21
C ALA A 16 18.75 -0.81 2.51
N HIS A 17 20.06 -0.54 2.41
CA HIS A 17 20.56 0.64 1.72
C HIS A 17 20.24 0.63 0.21
N THR A 18 20.37 -0.52 -0.44
CA THR A 18 20.07 -0.66 -1.87
C THR A 18 18.58 -0.41 -2.15
N VAL A 19 17.71 -1.02 -1.36
CA VAL A 19 16.24 -0.84 -1.50
C VAL A 19 15.84 0.61 -1.23
N THR A 20 16.37 1.22 -0.16
CA THR A 20 16.08 2.61 0.17
C THR A 20 16.59 3.58 -0.91
N THR A 21 17.78 3.31 -1.47
CA THR A 21 18.31 4.12 -2.57
C THR A 21 17.47 3.97 -3.85
N ALA A 22 17.05 2.75 -4.18
CA ALA A 22 16.17 2.50 -5.32
C ALA A 22 14.83 3.23 -5.16
N TRP A 23 14.24 3.19 -3.94
CA TRP A 23 13.03 3.94 -3.62
C TRP A 23 13.25 5.47 -3.71
N ALA A 24 14.36 5.98 -3.22
CA ALA A 24 14.71 7.40 -3.33
C ALA A 24 14.87 7.87 -4.78
N LEU A 25 15.47 7.05 -5.63
CA LEU A 25 15.58 7.30 -7.07
C LEU A 25 14.20 7.35 -7.74
N TRP A 26 13.36 6.37 -7.43
CA TRP A 26 11.99 6.32 -7.94
C TRP A 26 11.17 7.53 -7.48
N HIS A 27 11.28 7.90 -6.20
CA HIS A 27 10.60 9.05 -5.63
C HIS A 27 11.03 10.35 -6.32
N ASN A 28 12.34 10.60 -6.45
CA ASN A 28 12.83 11.80 -7.12
C ASN A 28 12.47 11.84 -8.62
N ARG A 29 12.47 10.68 -9.30
CA ARG A 29 11.98 10.61 -10.68
C ARG A 29 10.52 11.06 -10.77
N ASN A 30 9.68 10.64 -9.83
CA ASN A 30 8.28 11.03 -9.80
C ASN A 30 8.12 12.51 -9.46
N GLU A 31 8.86 13.04 -8.46
CA GLU A 31 8.89 14.49 -8.19
C GLU A 31 9.20 15.30 -9.45
N VAL A 32 10.26 14.94 -10.18
CA VAL A 32 10.64 15.63 -11.42
C VAL A 32 9.54 15.55 -12.47
N ARG A 33 8.87 14.39 -12.61
CA ARG A 33 7.76 14.21 -13.55
C ARG A 33 6.59 15.15 -13.29
N TYR A 34 6.39 15.53 -12.02
CA TYR A 34 5.33 16.44 -11.57
C TYR A 34 5.83 17.88 -11.33
N GLY A 35 6.93 18.27 -11.93
CA GLY A 35 7.44 19.66 -11.87
C GLY A 35 8.38 19.95 -10.70
N GLY A 36 8.74 18.97 -9.90
CA GLY A 36 9.72 19.09 -8.82
C GLY A 36 11.17 19.14 -9.30
N VAL A 37 12.08 19.41 -8.37
CA VAL A 37 13.51 19.59 -8.67
C VAL A 37 14.24 18.27 -8.77
N ARG A 38 15.06 18.11 -9.80
CA ARG A 38 15.95 16.96 -9.97
C ARG A 38 17.10 17.04 -8.95
N LYS A 39 17.19 16.05 -8.09
CA LYS A 39 18.31 15.89 -7.13
C LYS A 39 19.49 15.18 -7.81
N SER A 40 20.71 15.52 -7.42
CA SER A 40 21.92 14.82 -7.86
C SER A 40 21.97 13.41 -7.23
N GLY A 41 22.73 12.50 -7.84
CA GLY A 41 22.94 11.16 -7.29
C GLY A 41 23.51 11.20 -5.86
N GLN A 42 24.39 12.17 -5.56
CA GLN A 42 24.95 12.35 -4.22
C GLN A 42 23.89 12.78 -3.20
N GLN A 43 22.99 13.70 -3.56
CA GLN A 43 21.88 14.11 -2.69
C GLN A 43 20.91 12.96 -2.42
N ILE A 44 20.62 12.13 -3.42
CA ILE A 44 19.76 10.96 -3.27
C ILE A 44 20.39 9.92 -2.35
N SER A 45 21.70 9.65 -2.51
CA SER A 45 22.43 8.70 -1.67
C SER A 45 22.51 9.18 -0.22
N SER A 46 22.80 10.47 0.00
CA SER A 46 22.83 11.05 1.35
C SER A 46 21.48 10.95 2.01
N TRP A 47 20.42 11.33 1.30
CA TRP A 47 19.06 11.24 1.82
C TRP A 47 18.65 9.80 2.20
N ALA A 48 18.99 8.81 1.37
CA ALA A 48 18.72 7.40 1.65
C ALA A 48 19.45 6.92 2.93
N SER A 49 20.70 7.34 3.11
CA SER A 49 21.49 7.02 4.30
C SER A 49 20.91 7.66 5.56
N ASP A 50 20.51 8.92 5.48
CA ASP A 50 19.92 9.66 6.60
C ASP A 50 18.56 9.04 6.99
N TYR A 51 17.72 8.70 6.02
CA TYR A 51 16.44 8.03 6.24
C TYR A 51 16.62 6.68 6.97
N LEU A 52 17.57 5.86 6.54
CA LEU A 52 17.86 4.59 7.21
C LEU A 52 18.35 4.78 8.64
N ARG A 53 19.17 5.80 8.89
CA ARG A 53 19.65 6.13 10.23
C ARG A 53 18.50 6.53 11.14
N GLU A 54 17.59 7.41 10.69
CA GLU A 54 16.42 7.83 11.44
C GLU A 54 15.48 6.66 11.71
N TYR A 55 15.20 5.84 10.70
CA TYR A 55 14.37 4.63 10.84
C TYR A 55 14.92 3.69 11.91
N ARG A 56 16.22 3.41 11.87
CA ARG A 56 16.89 2.53 12.86
C ARG A 56 16.87 3.12 14.27
N ALA A 57 17.08 4.42 14.40
CA ALA A 57 16.98 5.11 15.68
C ALA A 57 15.56 5.03 16.25
N ALA A 58 14.54 5.24 15.41
CA ALA A 58 13.15 5.10 15.82
C ALA A 58 12.81 3.65 16.23
N VAL A 59 13.21 2.67 15.44
CA VAL A 59 12.97 1.24 15.77
C VAL A 59 13.70 0.85 17.06
N ALA A 60 14.91 1.32 17.29
CA ALA A 60 15.67 1.04 18.52
C ALA A 60 15.00 1.62 19.78
N GLN A 61 14.31 2.76 19.67
CA GLN A 61 13.55 3.34 20.78
C GLN A 61 12.29 2.52 21.13
N PHE A 62 11.75 1.80 20.15
CA PHE A 62 10.57 0.95 20.33
C PHE A 62 10.90 -0.53 20.51
N ALA A 63 12.19 -0.89 20.69
CA ALA A 63 12.59 -2.26 20.95
C ALA A 63 12.27 -2.64 22.43
N PRO A 64 11.08 -3.19 22.72
CA PRO A 64 10.81 -3.76 24.03
C PRO A 64 11.42 -5.16 24.07
N GLY A 65 11.92 -5.53 25.23
CA GLY A 65 12.30 -6.91 25.47
C GLY A 65 11.20 -7.88 25.11
N VAL A 66 11.61 -8.99 24.51
CA VAL A 66 10.87 -10.14 23.97
C VAL A 66 10.48 -9.97 22.50
N PRO A 67 11.10 -10.72 21.58
CA PRO A 67 10.59 -10.83 20.22
C PRO A 67 9.24 -11.53 20.26
N VAL A 68 8.16 -10.77 20.13
CA VAL A 68 6.89 -11.37 19.72
C VAL A 68 7.15 -11.93 18.32
N PRO A 69 6.93 -13.24 18.07
CA PRO A 69 7.04 -13.78 16.73
C PRO A 69 6.12 -12.95 15.83
N ARG A 70 6.70 -12.12 14.97
CA ARG A 70 5.92 -11.45 13.93
C ARG A 70 5.40 -12.58 13.05
N GLN A 71 4.14 -12.92 13.24
CA GLN A 71 3.45 -13.69 12.21
C GLN A 71 3.60 -12.89 10.92
N VAL A 72 4.35 -13.45 9.98
CA VAL A 72 4.41 -12.89 8.64
C VAL A 72 3.02 -13.09 8.07
N ILE A 73 2.18 -12.06 8.18
CA ILE A 73 0.86 -12.06 7.57
C ILE A 73 1.10 -11.93 6.08
N SER A 74 1.12 -13.05 5.39
CA SER A 74 1.13 -13.09 3.93
C SER A 74 -0.30 -13.07 3.41
N TRP A 75 -0.49 -12.48 2.24
CA TRP A 75 -1.77 -12.56 1.55
C TRP A 75 -2.14 -14.04 1.33
N SER A 76 -3.37 -14.40 1.63
CA SER A 76 -3.92 -15.74 1.39
C SER A 76 -5.19 -15.65 0.56
N PRO A 77 -5.45 -16.63 -0.31
CA PRO A 77 -6.72 -16.70 -1.02
C PRO A 77 -7.88 -16.85 -0.05
N PRO A 78 -9.11 -16.51 -0.46
CA PRO A 78 -10.30 -16.69 0.37
C PRO A 78 -10.61 -18.20 0.54
N GLN A 79 -11.57 -18.46 1.40
CA GLN A 79 -12.09 -19.83 1.58
C GLN A 79 -12.72 -20.36 0.29
N ASN A 80 -12.78 -21.68 0.18
CA ASN A 80 -13.35 -22.36 -0.99
C ASN A 80 -14.76 -21.84 -1.34
N GLY A 81 -14.96 -21.52 -2.60
CA GLY A 81 -16.23 -20.98 -3.11
C GLY A 81 -16.42 -19.47 -2.90
N HIS A 82 -15.47 -18.78 -2.24
CA HIS A 82 -15.52 -17.34 -2.06
C HIS A 82 -14.57 -16.63 -3.01
N PHE A 83 -14.83 -15.34 -3.23
CA PHE A 83 -13.96 -14.44 -3.97
C PHE A 83 -13.41 -13.36 -3.05
N LYS A 84 -12.18 -12.95 -3.30
CA LYS A 84 -11.55 -11.84 -2.59
C LYS A 84 -11.45 -10.63 -3.50
N ILE A 85 -12.02 -9.50 -3.06
CA ILE A 85 -12.00 -8.23 -3.76
C ILE A 85 -11.03 -7.30 -3.02
N ASN A 86 -9.91 -6.98 -3.64
CA ASN A 86 -9.01 -5.94 -3.15
C ASN A 86 -9.34 -4.63 -3.83
N VAL A 87 -9.52 -3.57 -3.04
CA VAL A 87 -9.82 -2.22 -3.52
C VAL A 87 -8.78 -1.22 -3.05
N ASP A 88 -8.55 -0.16 -3.83
CA ASP A 88 -7.59 0.89 -3.55
C ASP A 88 -8.03 2.20 -4.20
N GLY A 89 -7.94 3.30 -3.47
CA GLY A 89 -8.28 4.65 -3.88
C GLY A 89 -7.06 5.55 -3.96
N ALA A 90 -6.87 6.29 -5.05
CA ALA A 90 -5.78 7.24 -5.20
C ALA A 90 -6.30 8.65 -5.50
N VAL A 91 -5.77 9.67 -4.83
CA VAL A 91 -6.11 11.07 -5.03
C VAL A 91 -5.10 11.74 -5.95
N PHE A 92 -5.60 12.40 -6.98
CA PHE A 92 -4.83 13.23 -7.92
C PHE A 92 -5.27 14.69 -7.78
N SER A 93 -4.80 15.35 -6.74
CA SER A 93 -5.26 16.70 -6.33
C SER A 93 -5.12 17.75 -7.44
N GLU A 94 -4.00 17.75 -8.16
CA GLU A 94 -3.75 18.66 -9.28
C GLU A 94 -4.75 18.50 -10.42
N HIS A 95 -5.25 17.28 -10.61
CA HIS A 95 -6.21 16.94 -11.66
C HIS A 95 -7.67 16.97 -11.18
N LYS A 96 -7.90 17.34 -9.91
CA LYS A 96 -9.23 17.26 -9.28
C LYS A 96 -9.92 15.92 -9.60
N ALA A 97 -9.19 14.83 -9.44
CA ALA A 97 -9.64 13.50 -9.80
C ALA A 97 -9.18 12.46 -8.79
N VAL A 98 -9.90 11.35 -8.73
CA VAL A 98 -9.49 10.16 -8.00
C VAL A 98 -9.41 8.97 -8.96
N GLY A 99 -8.52 8.03 -8.67
CA GLY A 99 -8.43 6.74 -9.31
C GLY A 99 -8.96 5.66 -8.39
N VAL A 100 -9.68 4.71 -8.93
CA VAL A 100 -10.19 3.55 -8.20
C VAL A 100 -9.66 2.30 -8.87
N ARG A 101 -9.14 1.36 -8.07
CA ARG A 101 -8.72 0.04 -8.52
C ARG A 101 -9.50 -1.03 -7.80
N VAL A 102 -9.85 -2.07 -8.54
CA VAL A 102 -10.49 -3.28 -8.01
C VAL A 102 -9.82 -4.50 -8.62
N VAL A 103 -9.53 -5.48 -7.80
CA VAL A 103 -8.98 -6.76 -8.23
C VAL A 103 -9.79 -7.87 -7.56
N ILE A 104 -10.37 -8.76 -8.35
CA ILE A 104 -11.15 -9.91 -7.88
C ILE A 104 -10.34 -11.18 -8.13
N ARG A 105 -10.17 -11.98 -7.08
CA ARG A 105 -9.50 -13.29 -7.14
C ARG A 105 -10.39 -14.39 -6.58
N ASP A 106 -10.25 -15.57 -7.14
CA ASP A 106 -10.94 -16.78 -6.67
C ASP A 106 -10.27 -17.40 -5.43
N ASP A 107 -10.82 -18.51 -4.96
CA ASP A 107 -10.34 -19.29 -3.84
C ASP A 107 -8.96 -19.97 -4.06
N LYS A 108 -8.45 -19.96 -5.29
CA LYS A 108 -7.10 -20.41 -5.66
C LYS A 108 -6.12 -19.26 -5.85
N GLY A 109 -6.57 -18.02 -5.62
CA GLY A 109 -5.77 -16.81 -5.82
C GLY A 109 -5.65 -16.38 -7.28
N ARG A 110 -6.37 -16.99 -8.20
CA ARG A 110 -6.33 -16.65 -9.62
C ARG A 110 -7.12 -15.38 -9.88
N LEU A 111 -6.62 -14.57 -10.79
CA LEU A 111 -7.26 -13.34 -11.19
C LEU A 111 -8.51 -13.64 -12.04
N GLU A 112 -9.67 -13.18 -11.58
CA GLU A 112 -10.95 -13.33 -12.27
C GLU A 112 -11.35 -12.04 -13.00
N ALA A 113 -11.22 -10.90 -12.33
CA ALA A 113 -11.60 -9.61 -12.94
C ALA A 113 -10.80 -8.45 -12.34
N THR A 114 -10.66 -7.38 -13.12
CA THR A 114 -10.06 -6.11 -12.67
C THR A 114 -10.83 -4.92 -13.18
N LEU A 115 -10.86 -3.85 -12.38
CA LEU A 115 -11.37 -2.55 -12.76
C LEU A 115 -10.34 -1.47 -12.43
N CYS A 116 -10.09 -0.58 -13.37
CA CYS A 116 -9.37 0.67 -13.12
C CYS A 116 -10.20 1.82 -13.69
N ARG A 117 -10.61 2.76 -12.84
CA ARG A 117 -11.47 3.87 -13.24
C ARG A 117 -10.99 5.19 -12.67
N LYS A 118 -10.96 6.21 -13.51
CA LYS A 118 -10.77 7.60 -13.10
C LYS A 118 -12.13 8.26 -12.89
N ILE A 119 -12.27 8.98 -11.77
CA ILE A 119 -13.43 9.80 -11.43
C ILE A 119 -12.96 11.26 -11.38
N THR A 120 -13.52 12.11 -12.22
CA THR A 120 -13.19 13.54 -12.23
C THR A 120 -14.07 14.25 -11.21
N ALA A 121 -13.62 14.27 -9.98
CA ALA A 121 -14.24 14.99 -8.87
C ALA A 121 -13.18 15.29 -7.81
N PRO A 122 -13.22 16.48 -7.17
CA PRO A 122 -12.33 16.81 -6.06
C PRO A 122 -12.81 16.03 -4.82
N MET A 123 -12.05 15.02 -4.43
CA MET A 123 -12.32 14.18 -3.26
C MET A 123 -11.07 14.10 -2.39
N GLY A 124 -11.26 13.98 -1.07
CA GLY A 124 -10.20 13.65 -0.12
C GLY A 124 -9.84 12.17 -0.13
N ALA A 125 -8.84 11.80 0.66
CA ALA A 125 -8.35 10.41 0.70
C ALA A 125 -9.43 9.44 1.18
N VAL A 126 -10.15 9.77 2.25
CA VAL A 126 -11.21 8.91 2.80
C VAL A 126 -12.35 8.70 1.81
N GLU A 127 -12.73 9.75 1.08
CA GLU A 127 -13.78 9.67 0.05
C GLU A 127 -13.32 8.84 -1.15
N ALA A 128 -12.03 8.94 -1.53
CA ALA A 128 -11.46 8.12 -2.59
C ALA A 128 -11.48 6.63 -2.22
N GLU A 129 -11.11 6.31 -0.97
CA GLU A 129 -11.20 4.95 -0.43
C GLU A 129 -12.64 4.44 -0.37
N ALA A 130 -13.58 5.25 0.15
CA ALA A 130 -14.99 4.89 0.17
C ALA A 130 -15.54 4.62 -1.24
N LYS A 131 -15.11 5.41 -2.24
CA LYS A 131 -15.46 5.18 -3.65
C LYS A 131 -14.81 3.91 -4.21
N ALA A 132 -13.64 3.50 -3.73
CA ALA A 132 -13.03 2.23 -4.10
C ALA A 132 -13.84 1.04 -3.56
N PHE A 133 -14.30 1.10 -2.31
CA PHE A 133 -15.19 0.10 -1.72
C PHE A 133 -16.51 -0.01 -2.48
N GLU A 134 -17.18 1.13 -2.75
CA GLU A 134 -18.40 1.16 -3.56
C GLU A 134 -18.19 0.54 -4.94
N ALA A 135 -17.12 0.95 -5.63
CA ALA A 135 -16.80 0.44 -6.96
C ALA A 135 -16.52 -1.07 -6.95
N GLY A 136 -15.86 -1.58 -5.90
CA GLY A 136 -15.61 -3.01 -5.71
C GLY A 136 -16.89 -3.82 -5.66
N LEU A 137 -17.83 -3.41 -4.82
CA LEU A 137 -19.13 -4.08 -4.69
C LEU A 137 -19.98 -4.01 -5.97
N LEU A 138 -20.05 -2.83 -6.59
CA LEU A 138 -20.79 -2.66 -7.85
C LEU A 138 -20.16 -3.47 -8.99
N PHE A 139 -18.83 -3.55 -9.04
CA PHE A 139 -18.14 -4.32 -10.06
C PHE A 139 -18.35 -5.83 -9.86
N ALA A 140 -18.23 -6.34 -8.62
CA ALA A 140 -18.54 -7.73 -8.31
C ALA A 140 -19.95 -8.13 -8.73
N LYS A 141 -20.94 -7.29 -8.42
CA LYS A 141 -22.31 -7.48 -8.87
C LYS A 141 -22.41 -7.51 -10.41
N GLY A 142 -21.69 -6.63 -11.09
CA GLY A 142 -21.68 -6.55 -12.56
C GLY A 142 -21.07 -7.78 -13.26
N VAL A 143 -20.07 -8.43 -12.62
CA VAL A 143 -19.46 -9.67 -13.12
C VAL A 143 -20.08 -10.94 -12.51
N VAL A 144 -21.22 -10.79 -11.81
CA VAL A 144 -22.01 -11.89 -11.21
C VAL A 144 -21.24 -12.72 -10.20
N VAL A 145 -20.44 -12.05 -9.39
CA VAL A 145 -19.70 -12.66 -8.27
C VAL A 145 -20.41 -12.30 -6.96
N TRP A 146 -20.77 -13.29 -6.12
CA TRP A 146 -21.62 -13.07 -4.95
C TRP A 146 -20.94 -13.33 -3.62
N ASP A 147 -20.38 -14.47 -3.38
CA ASP A 147 -19.76 -14.79 -2.10
C ASP A 147 -18.38 -14.12 -1.96
N VAL A 148 -18.39 -12.85 -1.50
CA VAL A 148 -17.21 -11.98 -1.57
C VAL A 148 -16.68 -11.58 -0.20
N ILE A 149 -15.35 -11.52 -0.09
CA ILE A 149 -14.60 -10.88 0.99
C ILE A 149 -14.01 -9.60 0.42
N LEU A 150 -14.41 -8.45 0.94
CA LEU A 150 -13.93 -7.15 0.49
C LEU A 150 -12.78 -6.67 1.39
N GLU A 151 -11.63 -6.38 0.82
CA GLU A 151 -10.42 -5.91 1.50
C GLU A 151 -9.96 -4.56 0.94
N GLY A 152 -9.67 -3.62 1.82
CA GLY A 152 -9.02 -2.34 1.56
C GLY A 152 -8.17 -1.94 2.76
N ASP A 153 -7.34 -0.94 2.62
CA ASP A 153 -6.40 -0.51 3.66
C ASP A 153 -6.93 0.65 4.55
N SER A 154 -8.10 1.21 4.21
CA SER A 154 -8.71 2.30 4.98
C SER A 154 -9.46 1.81 6.21
N LEU A 155 -8.83 1.86 7.37
CA LEU A 155 -9.46 1.54 8.65
C LEU A 155 -10.67 2.43 8.94
N VAL A 156 -10.65 3.70 8.49
CA VAL A 156 -11.77 4.64 8.68
C VAL A 156 -13.01 4.16 7.93
N VAL A 157 -12.84 3.76 6.67
CA VAL A 157 -13.94 3.23 5.85
C VAL A 157 -14.42 1.89 6.41
N TYR A 158 -13.49 1.01 6.78
CA TYR A 158 -13.84 -0.27 7.41
C TYR A 158 -14.69 -0.09 8.66
N ASN A 159 -14.27 0.76 9.59
CA ASN A 159 -15.00 1.03 10.83
C ASN A 159 -16.40 1.60 10.54
N ALA A 160 -16.51 2.51 9.58
CA ALA A 160 -17.80 3.07 9.17
C ALA A 160 -18.74 2.01 8.60
N LEU A 161 -18.25 1.09 7.78
CA LEU A 161 -19.03 -0.01 7.19
C LEU A 161 -19.47 -1.03 8.24
N CYS A 162 -18.64 -1.28 9.26
CA CYS A 162 -18.93 -2.21 10.35
C CYS A 162 -19.72 -1.56 11.50
N ASN A 163 -20.11 -0.27 11.40
CA ASN A 163 -20.72 0.51 12.48
C ASN A 163 -19.87 0.56 13.77
N ILE A 164 -18.55 0.47 13.63
CA ILE A 164 -17.61 0.60 14.75
C ILE A 164 -17.33 2.09 14.93
N SER A 165 -17.90 2.70 15.97
CA SER A 165 -17.58 4.09 16.31
C SER A 165 -16.11 4.19 16.72
N PRO A 166 -15.33 5.17 16.19
CA PRO A 166 -13.99 5.40 16.70
C PRO A 166 -14.06 5.76 18.18
N PRO A 167 -13.06 5.37 19.01
CA PRO A 167 -13.03 5.79 20.40
C PRO A 167 -13.01 7.32 20.43
N LEU A 168 -13.90 7.90 21.25
CA LEU A 168 -13.92 9.34 21.48
C LEU A 168 -12.55 9.72 22.05
N LEU A 169 -11.79 10.52 21.29
CA LEU A 169 -10.57 11.15 21.79
C LEU A 169 -10.99 12.10 22.90
N GLN A 170 -10.72 11.72 24.14
CA GLN A 170 -10.80 12.56 25.32
C GLN A 170 -9.56 13.46 25.40
#